data_72ecb6eececbb9432feca82aaeffe1b2
#
_entry.id   72ecb6eececbb9432feca82aaeffe1b2
#
_cell.length_a   1.000
_cell.length_b   1.000
_cell.length_c   1.000
_cell.angle_alpha   90.00
_cell.angle_beta   90.00
_cell.angle_gamma   90.00
#
_symmetry.space_group_name_H-M   'P 1'
#
loop_
_entity.id
_entity.type
_entity.pdbx_description
1 polymer ?
#
loop_
_entity_poly.entity_id
_entity_poly.type
_entity_poly.pdbx_seq_one_letter_code
_entity_poly.pdbx_strand_id
1 'polypeptide(L)'
;MKHNFGAGPCILPQEVFQEASEAVKDFNGLSILEVSHRHKDFVAVMDEAIELVKTALNVPEGYSVIFLQGGASLGFTISALNMMRNNKKASYINTGVWSKKAMAEAKKVGHEVLECASSADHNFNYIPKNVKVDSASDYLHFTSNNTIFGTQFEEMPKSNAPLICDMSSDIFSREINVADFDLIYAGAQKNMGPAGTTLYIVKDDALGKSTSPFLPTYLDLQTHAEKDSMFNTPPVFPVYASMLNMRHLMKNGGVQSAQKRNEEKASLLYNEIDNNPLFKAAVASPDRSIMNITFLMTDEARTDEFNALWQEHDLVGLKGHRSVGGYRASMYNALPLESVRVLVDVMKHFSSKG
;
A
#
# COMPACT_ATOMS: atom_id res chain seq x y z
N MET A 1 -15.32 20.04 7.51
CA MET A 1 -14.55 19.19 6.53
C MET A 1 -14.68 17.76 7.00
N LYS A 2 -14.98 16.79 6.11
CA LYS A 2 -15.09 15.38 6.50
C LYS A 2 -13.73 14.78 6.85
N HIS A 3 -13.66 14.00 7.92
CA HIS A 3 -12.48 13.25 8.34
C HIS A 3 -12.51 11.87 7.70
N ASN A 4 -11.75 11.67 6.61
CA ASN A 4 -11.83 10.47 5.78
C ASN A 4 -10.81 9.40 6.20
N PHE A 5 -11.28 8.37 6.90
CA PHE A 5 -10.51 7.18 7.30
C PHE A 5 -10.63 6.00 6.31
N GLY A 6 -11.09 6.26 5.09
CA GLY A 6 -11.29 5.24 4.07
C GLY A 6 -10.01 4.47 3.73
N ALA A 7 -10.15 3.17 3.54
CA ALA A 7 -9.01 2.28 3.29
C ALA A 7 -8.48 2.28 1.85
N GLY A 8 -9.21 2.92 0.95
CA GLY A 8 -8.82 3.07 -0.46
C GLY A 8 -10.04 2.96 -1.42
N PRO A 9 -10.15 3.90 -2.38
CA PRO A 9 -9.34 5.10 -2.51
C PRO A 9 -9.37 5.98 -1.27
N CYS A 10 -8.21 6.55 -0.92
CA CYS A 10 -8.04 7.28 0.34
C CYS A 10 -8.06 8.80 0.14
N ILE A 11 -7.89 9.51 1.25
CA ILE A 11 -7.66 10.96 1.26
C ILE A 11 -6.35 11.32 0.55
N LEU A 12 -6.35 12.45 -0.17
CA LEU A 12 -5.16 13.12 -0.70
C LEU A 12 -5.04 14.53 -0.09
N PRO A 13 -3.83 15.13 -0.11
CA PRO A 13 -3.65 16.51 0.34
C PRO A 13 -4.48 17.50 -0.47
N GLN A 14 -4.98 18.55 0.16
CA GLN A 14 -5.79 19.58 -0.52
C GLN A 14 -5.01 20.30 -1.62
N GLU A 15 -3.70 20.52 -1.44
CA GLU A 15 -2.82 21.07 -2.47
C GLU A 15 -2.84 20.19 -3.75
N VAL A 16 -2.81 18.87 -3.58
CA VAL A 16 -2.87 17.93 -4.72
C VAL A 16 -4.21 18.03 -5.46
N PHE A 17 -5.32 18.13 -4.74
CA PHE A 17 -6.64 18.33 -5.38
C PHE A 17 -6.69 19.64 -6.15
N GLN A 18 -6.16 20.72 -5.60
CA GLN A 18 -6.14 22.03 -6.24
C GLN A 18 -5.31 22.00 -7.52
N GLU A 19 -4.05 21.55 -7.46
CA GLU A 19 -3.16 21.48 -8.62
C GLU A 19 -3.70 20.51 -9.69
N ALA A 20 -4.24 19.36 -9.29
CA ALA A 20 -4.84 18.41 -10.22
C ALA A 20 -6.08 19.00 -10.91
N SER A 21 -6.93 19.75 -10.20
CA SER A 21 -8.11 20.40 -10.78
C SER A 21 -7.74 21.48 -11.78
N GLU A 22 -6.69 22.25 -11.52
CA GLU A 22 -6.20 23.26 -12.47
C GLU A 22 -5.62 22.59 -13.73
N ALA A 23 -4.86 21.49 -13.58
CA ALA A 23 -4.33 20.75 -14.73
C ALA A 23 -5.42 20.09 -15.60
N VAL A 24 -6.58 19.73 -15.02
CA VAL A 24 -7.74 19.27 -15.81
C VAL A 24 -8.32 20.40 -16.66
N LYS A 25 -8.29 21.66 -16.19
CA LYS A 25 -8.74 22.82 -16.96
C LYS A 25 -7.71 23.27 -17.97
N ASP A 26 -6.45 23.38 -17.56
CA ASP A 26 -5.34 23.84 -18.37
C ASP A 26 -4.02 23.25 -17.86
N PHE A 27 -3.37 22.45 -18.68
CA PHE A 27 -2.02 21.95 -18.52
C PHE A 27 -1.19 22.35 -19.75
N ASN A 28 -0.57 23.53 -19.66
CA ASN A 28 0.22 24.12 -20.77
C ASN A 28 -0.59 24.30 -22.09
N GLY A 29 -1.83 24.77 -21.99
CA GLY A 29 -2.70 25.06 -23.14
C GLY A 29 -3.63 23.93 -23.58
N LEU A 30 -3.57 22.78 -22.91
CA LEU A 30 -4.47 21.63 -23.08
C LEU A 30 -4.92 21.14 -21.70
N SER A 31 -6.00 20.36 -21.64
CA SER A 31 -6.26 19.58 -20.43
C SER A 31 -5.24 18.46 -20.29
N ILE A 32 -4.79 18.15 -19.07
CA ILE A 32 -3.96 16.95 -18.80
C ILE A 32 -4.64 15.65 -19.28
N LEU A 33 -5.97 15.64 -19.42
CA LEU A 33 -6.74 14.51 -19.93
C LEU A 33 -6.62 14.33 -21.45
N GLU A 34 -6.17 15.37 -22.17
CA GLU A 34 -6.02 15.36 -23.64
C GLU A 34 -4.57 15.22 -24.06
N VAL A 35 -3.62 15.40 -23.13
CA VAL A 35 -2.17 15.36 -23.42
C VAL A 35 -1.75 13.95 -23.79
N SER A 36 -1.15 13.79 -24.97
CA SER A 36 -0.54 12.53 -25.37
C SER A 36 0.62 12.16 -24.44
N HIS A 37 0.72 10.89 -24.06
CA HIS A 37 1.85 10.40 -23.26
C HIS A 37 3.21 10.53 -23.96
N ARG A 38 3.23 10.79 -25.28
CA ARG A 38 4.45 11.07 -26.05
C ARG A 38 4.76 12.56 -26.16
N HIS A 39 3.88 13.43 -25.64
CA HIS A 39 4.12 14.85 -25.60
C HIS A 39 5.21 15.14 -24.56
N LYS A 40 6.14 16.08 -24.87
CA LYS A 40 7.26 16.44 -24.00
C LYS A 40 6.83 16.76 -22.55
N ASP A 41 5.64 17.38 -22.40
CA ASP A 41 5.15 17.81 -21.06
C ASP A 41 4.74 16.60 -20.22
N PHE A 42 4.17 15.55 -20.82
CA PHE A 42 3.87 14.34 -20.06
C PHE A 42 5.12 13.45 -19.86
N VAL A 43 6.05 13.43 -20.82
CA VAL A 43 7.36 12.78 -20.62
C VAL A 43 8.03 13.38 -19.38
N ALA A 44 8.05 14.72 -19.24
CA ALA A 44 8.57 15.37 -18.04
C ALA A 44 7.82 14.99 -16.74
N VAL A 45 6.49 14.79 -16.80
CA VAL A 45 5.71 14.28 -15.65
C VAL A 45 6.15 12.88 -15.26
N MET A 46 6.34 11.99 -16.23
CA MET A 46 6.77 10.60 -15.96
C MET A 46 8.19 10.58 -15.40
N ASP A 47 9.12 11.32 -16.01
CA ASP A 47 10.51 11.42 -15.55
C ASP A 47 10.56 11.92 -14.10
N GLU A 48 9.81 12.96 -13.79
CA GLU A 48 9.74 13.49 -12.43
C GLU A 48 9.09 12.49 -11.45
N ALA A 49 8.03 11.79 -11.86
CA ALA A 49 7.40 10.77 -11.02
C ALA A 49 8.38 9.66 -10.66
N ILE A 50 9.18 9.19 -11.63
CA ILE A 50 10.22 8.18 -11.43
C ILE A 50 11.30 8.72 -10.48
N GLU A 51 11.78 9.95 -10.69
CA GLU A 51 12.84 10.56 -9.88
C GLU A 51 12.39 10.81 -8.44
N LEU A 52 11.14 11.24 -8.24
CA LEU A 52 10.55 11.40 -6.91
C LEU A 52 10.45 10.08 -6.14
N VAL A 53 10.12 8.97 -6.80
CA VAL A 53 10.15 7.64 -6.18
C VAL A 53 11.56 7.27 -5.78
N LYS A 54 12.53 7.43 -6.70
CA LYS A 54 13.96 7.13 -6.43
C LYS A 54 14.48 7.91 -5.24
N THR A 55 14.23 9.21 -5.22
CA THR A 55 14.65 10.10 -4.14
C THR A 55 13.97 9.77 -2.82
N ALA A 56 12.64 9.58 -2.83
CA ALA A 56 11.86 9.35 -1.61
C ALA A 56 12.23 8.04 -0.89
N LEU A 57 12.59 7.01 -1.65
CA LEU A 57 12.93 5.68 -1.11
C LEU A 57 14.43 5.37 -1.16
N ASN A 58 15.28 6.32 -1.55
CA ASN A 58 16.72 6.11 -1.76
C ASN A 58 16.97 4.85 -2.61
N VAL A 59 16.25 4.74 -3.74
CA VAL A 59 16.37 3.59 -4.65
C VAL A 59 17.79 3.53 -5.20
N PRO A 60 18.54 2.43 -4.99
CA PRO A 60 19.92 2.35 -5.46
C PRO A 60 20.01 2.21 -6.99
N GLU A 61 21.20 2.40 -7.54
CA GLU A 61 21.49 2.04 -8.93
C GLU A 61 21.19 0.55 -9.17
N GLY A 62 20.82 0.19 -10.40
CA GLY A 62 20.45 -1.18 -10.76
C GLY A 62 19.00 -1.55 -10.43
N TYR A 63 18.14 -0.54 -10.26
CA TYR A 63 16.70 -0.71 -10.10
C TYR A 63 15.91 0.15 -11.08
N SER A 64 14.92 -0.45 -11.71
CA SER A 64 13.92 0.23 -12.55
C SER A 64 12.67 0.58 -11.73
N VAL A 65 12.17 1.80 -11.95
CA VAL A 65 10.91 2.30 -11.38
C VAL A 65 9.87 2.37 -12.51
N ILE A 66 8.74 1.69 -12.36
CA ILE A 66 7.76 1.50 -13.44
C ILE A 66 6.36 1.85 -12.92
N PHE A 67 5.58 2.56 -13.74
CA PHE A 67 4.17 2.88 -13.49
C PHE A 67 3.27 2.19 -14.51
N LEU A 68 2.38 1.29 -14.04
CA LEU A 68 1.43 0.55 -14.88
C LEU A 68 0.00 0.71 -14.38
N GLN A 69 -0.98 0.22 -15.16
CA GLN A 69 -2.36 0.04 -14.73
C GLN A 69 -2.53 -1.27 -13.96
N GLY A 70 -3.74 -1.51 -13.45
CA GLY A 70 -4.21 -2.81 -12.95
C GLY A 70 -4.25 -2.98 -11.42
N GLY A 71 -3.66 -2.05 -10.67
CA GLY A 71 -3.59 -2.11 -9.21
C GLY A 71 -2.81 -3.35 -8.73
N ALA A 72 -2.78 -3.55 -7.41
CA ALA A 72 -2.10 -4.72 -6.82
C ALA A 72 -2.69 -6.07 -7.30
N SER A 73 -3.95 -6.10 -7.74
CA SER A 73 -4.55 -7.33 -8.27
C SER A 73 -3.84 -7.83 -9.52
N LEU A 74 -3.46 -6.94 -10.43
CA LEU A 74 -2.62 -7.30 -11.56
C LEU A 74 -1.16 -7.47 -11.12
N GLY A 75 -0.71 -6.74 -10.08
CA GLY A 75 0.60 -6.89 -9.46
C GLY A 75 0.88 -8.31 -8.97
N PHE A 76 -0.12 -9.00 -8.43
CA PHE A 76 0.00 -10.41 -8.04
C PHE A 76 0.38 -11.31 -9.22
N THR A 77 -0.26 -11.10 -10.37
CA THR A 77 -0.01 -11.87 -11.59
C THR A 77 1.32 -11.48 -12.23
N ILE A 78 1.59 -10.17 -12.38
CA ILE A 78 2.82 -9.65 -12.98
C ILE A 78 4.04 -10.13 -12.19
N SER A 79 4.02 -10.00 -10.86
CA SER A 79 5.14 -10.44 -10.02
C SER A 79 5.39 -11.95 -10.16
N ALA A 80 4.34 -12.76 -10.12
CA ALA A 80 4.46 -14.21 -10.28
C ALA A 80 5.02 -14.61 -11.65
N LEU A 81 4.57 -13.98 -12.74
CA LEU A 81 5.06 -14.27 -14.09
C LEU A 81 6.52 -13.85 -14.27
N ASN A 82 6.89 -12.63 -13.85
CA ASN A 82 8.23 -12.10 -14.06
C ASN A 82 9.29 -12.75 -13.16
N MET A 83 8.89 -13.23 -11.98
CA MET A 83 9.80 -13.85 -11.04
C MET A 83 9.84 -15.38 -11.13
N MET A 84 9.09 -15.99 -12.07
CA MET A 84 9.15 -17.42 -12.35
C MET A 84 10.54 -17.82 -12.85
N ARG A 85 11.12 -18.85 -12.26
CA ARG A 85 12.39 -19.47 -12.67
C ARG A 85 12.16 -20.96 -12.94
N ASN A 86 13.23 -21.70 -13.15
CA ASN A 86 13.16 -23.11 -13.58
C ASN A 86 12.46 -24.04 -12.59
N ASN A 87 12.50 -23.73 -11.29
CA ASN A 87 11.85 -24.59 -10.29
C ASN A 87 10.34 -24.44 -10.27
N LYS A 88 9.82 -23.27 -10.72
CA LYS A 88 8.39 -22.92 -10.69
C LYS A 88 7.78 -23.03 -9.31
N LYS A 89 8.58 -22.82 -8.26
CA LYS A 89 8.17 -22.83 -6.86
C LYS A 89 8.16 -21.42 -6.29
N ALA A 90 7.16 -21.08 -5.50
CA ALA A 90 7.09 -19.80 -4.84
C ALA A 90 6.66 -19.95 -3.38
N SER A 91 7.46 -19.43 -2.47
CA SER A 91 7.14 -19.36 -1.04
C SER A 91 6.36 -18.09 -0.71
N TYR A 92 5.37 -18.22 0.15
CA TYR A 92 4.50 -17.11 0.58
C TYR A 92 4.34 -17.07 2.09
N ILE A 93 4.38 -15.86 2.66
CA ILE A 93 3.93 -15.61 4.02
C ILE A 93 2.46 -15.18 3.96
N ASN A 94 1.58 -15.99 4.56
CA ASN A 94 0.15 -15.74 4.55
C ASN A 94 -0.28 -14.95 5.80
N THR A 95 -0.42 -13.64 5.64
CA THR A 95 -0.91 -12.72 6.68
C THR A 95 -2.32 -12.23 6.41
N GLY A 96 -3.07 -12.83 5.47
CA GLY A 96 -4.48 -12.48 5.25
C GLY A 96 -4.96 -12.53 3.81
N VAL A 97 -6.02 -11.75 3.54
CA VAL A 97 -6.75 -11.81 2.27
C VAL A 97 -5.87 -11.50 1.06
N TRP A 98 -4.98 -10.51 1.17
CA TRP A 98 -4.13 -10.08 0.05
C TRP A 98 -3.07 -11.11 -0.28
N SER A 99 -2.41 -11.66 0.73
CA SER A 99 -1.46 -12.79 0.56
C SER A 99 -2.15 -14.00 -0.07
N LYS A 100 -3.37 -14.36 0.39
CA LYS A 100 -4.15 -15.45 -0.22
C LYS A 100 -4.47 -15.21 -1.70
N LYS A 101 -4.81 -13.97 -2.07
CA LYS A 101 -5.05 -13.63 -3.48
C LYS A 101 -3.77 -13.74 -4.30
N ALA A 102 -2.64 -13.24 -3.81
CA ALA A 102 -1.36 -13.37 -4.48
C ALA A 102 -0.97 -14.84 -4.69
N MET A 103 -1.14 -15.69 -3.67
CA MET A 103 -0.93 -17.15 -3.77
C MET A 103 -1.85 -17.78 -4.84
N ALA A 104 -3.11 -17.36 -4.90
CA ALA A 104 -4.06 -17.88 -5.88
C ALA A 104 -3.67 -17.53 -7.33
N GLU A 105 -3.21 -16.31 -7.56
CA GLU A 105 -2.74 -15.88 -8.89
C GLU A 105 -1.44 -16.62 -9.29
N ALA A 106 -0.49 -16.78 -8.36
CA ALA A 106 0.73 -17.57 -8.63
C ALA A 106 0.41 -19.01 -9.04
N LYS A 107 -0.55 -19.65 -8.36
CA LYS A 107 -1.03 -21.01 -8.77
C LYS A 107 -1.60 -21.02 -10.17
N LYS A 108 -2.41 -20.02 -10.54
CA LYS A 108 -3.03 -19.93 -11.88
C LYS A 108 -1.99 -19.79 -12.99
N VAL A 109 -0.89 -19.10 -12.74
CA VAL A 109 0.18 -18.93 -13.73
C VAL A 109 1.21 -20.05 -13.71
N GLY A 110 1.00 -21.09 -12.89
CA GLY A 110 1.76 -22.35 -12.96
C GLY A 110 2.82 -22.55 -11.90
N HIS A 111 2.84 -21.75 -10.81
CA HIS A 111 3.71 -22.02 -9.67
C HIS A 111 3.17 -23.14 -8.77
N GLU A 112 4.08 -23.98 -8.25
CA GLU A 112 3.90 -24.69 -7.00
C GLU A 112 4.01 -23.66 -5.86
N VAL A 113 2.91 -23.41 -5.15
CA VAL A 113 2.87 -22.38 -4.10
C VAL A 113 2.98 -23.04 -2.73
N LEU A 114 4.00 -22.62 -1.98
CA LEU A 114 4.30 -23.06 -0.64
C LEU A 114 3.93 -21.97 0.37
N GLU A 115 3.01 -22.24 1.28
CA GLU A 115 2.73 -21.38 2.44
C GLU A 115 3.79 -21.67 3.50
N CYS A 116 4.89 -20.89 3.52
CA CYS A 116 6.04 -21.13 4.39
C CYS A 116 5.83 -20.58 5.82
N ALA A 117 4.88 -19.70 6.02
CA ALA A 117 4.42 -19.23 7.32
C ALA A 117 3.01 -18.65 7.19
N SER A 118 2.22 -18.71 8.26
CA SER A 118 0.84 -18.23 8.30
C SER A 118 0.43 -17.80 9.70
N SER A 119 -0.43 -16.78 9.79
CA SER A 119 -1.13 -16.39 11.02
C SER A 119 -2.63 -16.64 10.97
N ALA A 120 -3.06 -17.55 10.09
CA ALA A 120 -4.48 -17.91 9.92
C ALA A 120 -5.09 -18.57 11.15
N ASP A 121 -4.28 -19.23 11.98
CA ASP A 121 -4.65 -19.88 13.25
C ASP A 121 -5.27 -18.90 14.27
N HIS A 122 -4.83 -17.64 14.24
CA HIS A 122 -5.36 -16.55 15.08
C HIS A 122 -6.00 -15.44 14.24
N ASN A 123 -6.69 -15.78 13.17
CA ASN A 123 -7.40 -14.84 12.30
C ASN A 123 -6.53 -13.66 11.85
N PHE A 124 -5.25 -13.92 11.57
CA PHE A 124 -4.28 -12.93 11.07
C PHE A 124 -4.02 -11.73 11.99
N ASN A 125 -4.12 -11.92 13.30
CA ASN A 125 -3.92 -10.84 14.28
C ASN A 125 -2.46 -10.68 14.74
N TYR A 126 -1.52 -11.41 14.12
CA TYR A 126 -0.07 -11.31 14.38
C TYR A 126 0.75 -11.56 13.12
N ILE A 127 2.04 -11.25 13.16
CA ILE A 127 3.02 -11.53 12.10
C ILE A 127 3.81 -12.81 12.45
N PRO A 128 3.81 -13.85 11.58
CA PRO A 128 4.57 -15.06 11.82
C PRO A 128 6.08 -14.79 11.90
N LYS A 129 6.75 -15.23 12.96
CA LYS A 129 8.18 -15.00 13.17
C LYS A 129 9.05 -16.15 12.63
N ASN A 130 8.52 -17.36 12.55
CA ASN A 130 9.27 -18.57 12.12
C ASN A 130 9.03 -18.84 10.63
N VAL A 131 9.64 -18.05 9.76
CA VAL A 131 9.55 -18.20 8.31
C VAL A 131 10.58 -19.22 7.83
N LYS A 132 10.12 -20.32 7.24
CA LYS A 132 10.99 -21.36 6.65
C LYS A 132 10.80 -21.39 5.15
N VAL A 133 11.63 -20.64 4.43
CA VAL A 133 11.61 -20.58 2.97
C VAL A 133 12.21 -21.87 2.40
N ASP A 134 11.52 -22.51 1.45
CA ASP A 134 12.07 -23.65 0.71
C ASP A 134 13.25 -23.17 -0.15
N SER A 135 14.40 -23.84 -0.04
CA SER A 135 15.62 -23.47 -0.76
C SER A 135 15.49 -23.58 -2.29
N ALA A 136 14.50 -24.32 -2.78
CA ALA A 136 14.17 -24.40 -4.20
C ALA A 136 13.16 -23.37 -4.67
N SER A 137 12.69 -22.45 -3.78
CA SER A 137 11.77 -21.39 -4.18
C SER A 137 12.44 -20.39 -5.10
N ASP A 138 11.75 -20.04 -6.19
CA ASP A 138 12.18 -19.00 -7.12
C ASP A 138 12.14 -17.62 -6.46
N TYR A 139 11.23 -17.44 -5.47
CA TYR A 139 11.10 -16.23 -4.65
C TYR A 139 10.32 -16.48 -3.34
N LEU A 140 10.45 -15.52 -2.41
CA LEU A 140 9.57 -15.35 -1.26
C LEU A 140 8.69 -14.12 -1.47
N HIS A 141 7.38 -14.27 -1.32
CA HIS A 141 6.42 -13.17 -1.38
C HIS A 141 5.76 -12.92 -0.02
N PHE A 142 5.59 -11.63 0.32
CA PHE A 142 4.83 -11.22 1.49
C PHE A 142 4.11 -9.87 1.26
N THR A 143 3.19 -9.53 2.15
CA THR A 143 2.48 -8.25 2.17
C THR A 143 2.92 -7.48 3.41
N SER A 144 3.60 -6.36 3.24
CA SER A 144 4.25 -5.61 4.34
C SER A 144 3.28 -5.10 5.40
N ASN A 145 2.08 -4.68 4.97
CA ASN A 145 1.03 -4.15 5.81
C ASN A 145 -0.35 -4.67 5.39
N ASN A 146 -1.06 -5.30 6.32
CA ASN A 146 -2.38 -5.85 6.05
C ASN A 146 -3.49 -4.83 6.32
N THR A 147 -4.01 -4.24 5.26
CA THR A 147 -5.07 -3.23 5.31
C THR A 147 -6.37 -3.70 6.00
N ILE A 148 -6.65 -5.01 5.97
CA ILE A 148 -7.90 -5.60 6.47
C ILE A 148 -7.80 -5.96 7.95
N PHE A 149 -6.70 -6.63 8.34
CA PHE A 149 -6.55 -7.13 9.70
C PHE A 149 -5.76 -6.17 10.60
N GLY A 150 -4.98 -5.25 10.01
CA GLY A 150 -4.24 -4.23 10.76
C GLY A 150 -2.89 -4.69 11.29
N THR A 151 -2.31 -5.76 10.72
CA THR A 151 -0.95 -6.20 11.03
C THR A 151 0.07 -5.57 10.07
N GLN A 152 1.28 -5.29 10.55
CA GLN A 152 2.38 -4.74 9.77
C GLN A 152 3.69 -5.38 10.19
N PHE A 153 4.54 -5.73 9.21
CA PHE A 153 5.90 -6.16 9.50
C PHE A 153 6.72 -4.99 10.02
N GLU A 154 7.21 -5.08 11.25
CA GLU A 154 8.18 -4.14 11.79
C GLU A 154 9.54 -4.35 11.11
N GLU A 155 10.02 -5.60 11.12
CA GLU A 155 11.22 -6.02 10.40
C GLU A 155 10.83 -6.83 9.17
N MET A 156 11.48 -6.55 8.03
CA MET A 156 11.27 -7.29 6.80
C MET A 156 11.82 -8.72 6.92
N PRO A 157 11.15 -9.73 6.35
CA PRO A 157 11.64 -11.10 6.42
C PRO A 157 12.97 -11.23 5.67
N LYS A 158 13.91 -11.99 6.23
CA LYS A 158 15.19 -12.33 5.57
C LYS A 158 15.03 -13.62 4.77
N SER A 159 15.54 -13.65 3.54
CA SER A 159 15.49 -14.80 2.67
C SER A 159 16.75 -14.89 1.81
N ASN A 160 17.17 -16.12 1.49
CA ASN A 160 18.17 -16.35 0.44
C ASN A 160 17.52 -16.42 -0.96
N ALA A 161 16.20 -16.60 -1.04
CA ALA A 161 15.45 -16.48 -2.29
C ALA A 161 15.13 -15.01 -2.56
N PRO A 162 14.99 -14.61 -3.83
CA PRO A 162 14.53 -13.28 -4.22
C PRO A 162 13.29 -12.83 -3.44
N LEU A 163 13.27 -11.60 -2.96
CA LEU A 163 12.21 -11.07 -2.10
C LEU A 163 11.24 -10.18 -2.86
N ILE A 164 9.96 -10.54 -2.83
CA ILE A 164 8.87 -9.78 -3.44
C ILE A 164 7.96 -9.23 -2.34
N CYS A 165 7.62 -7.94 -2.41
CA CYS A 165 6.74 -7.30 -1.44
C CYS A 165 5.57 -6.55 -2.08
N ASP A 166 4.34 -6.83 -1.60
CA ASP A 166 3.19 -5.95 -1.76
C ASP A 166 3.24 -4.87 -0.69
N MET A 167 3.60 -3.63 -1.07
CA MET A 167 3.62 -2.46 -0.19
C MET A 167 2.45 -1.51 -0.45
N SER A 168 1.34 -1.95 -1.05
CA SER A 168 0.24 -1.08 -1.47
C SER A 168 -0.29 -0.18 -0.36
N SER A 169 -0.27 -0.62 0.90
CA SER A 169 -0.85 0.15 2.00
C SER A 169 0.16 0.85 2.92
N ASP A 170 1.46 0.67 2.69
CA ASP A 170 2.49 1.32 3.50
C ASP A 170 3.72 1.83 2.71
N ILE A 171 3.69 1.81 1.37
CA ILE A 171 4.73 2.48 0.57
C ILE A 171 4.81 3.96 0.95
N PHE A 172 6.00 4.53 1.05
CA PHE A 172 6.28 5.91 1.48
C PHE A 172 5.82 6.27 2.91
N SER A 173 5.41 5.31 3.73
CA SER A 173 4.97 5.59 5.10
C SER A 173 6.09 5.57 6.13
N ARG A 174 7.17 4.89 5.81
CA ARG A 174 8.36 4.69 6.64
C ARG A 174 9.59 4.42 5.79
N GLU A 175 10.77 4.58 6.36
CA GLU A 175 12.03 4.24 5.71
C GLU A 175 12.13 2.73 5.50
N ILE A 176 12.61 2.33 4.32
CA ILE A 176 12.91 0.95 3.93
C ILE A 176 14.24 0.91 3.22
N ASN A 177 14.93 -0.22 3.28
CA ASN A 177 16.11 -0.46 2.42
C ASN A 177 15.65 -1.19 1.14
N VAL A 178 15.53 -0.46 0.02
CA VAL A 178 15.10 -1.02 -1.26
C VAL A 178 16.01 -2.15 -1.74
N ALA A 179 17.31 -2.11 -1.38
CA ALA A 179 18.29 -3.16 -1.76
C ALA A 179 17.96 -4.55 -1.21
N ASP A 180 17.10 -4.65 -0.20
CA ASP A 180 16.67 -5.92 0.37
C ASP A 180 15.63 -6.66 -0.51
N PHE A 181 15.09 -5.98 -1.55
CA PHE A 181 14.00 -6.50 -2.38
C PHE A 181 14.43 -6.69 -3.83
N ASP A 182 13.95 -7.74 -4.45
CA ASP A 182 14.08 -7.93 -5.90
C ASP A 182 12.90 -7.31 -6.66
N LEU A 183 11.74 -7.22 -6.02
CA LEU A 183 10.55 -6.56 -6.56
C LEU A 183 9.67 -6.01 -5.42
N ILE A 184 9.37 -4.73 -5.48
CA ILE A 184 8.30 -4.09 -4.71
C ILE A 184 7.20 -3.68 -5.68
N TYR A 185 5.93 -3.90 -5.33
CA TYR A 185 4.83 -3.29 -6.04
C TYR A 185 3.82 -2.66 -5.08
N ALA A 186 3.12 -1.62 -5.56
CA ALA A 186 2.16 -0.88 -4.76
C ALA A 186 1.06 -0.26 -5.62
N GLY A 187 -0.20 -0.57 -5.35
CA GLY A 187 -1.34 0.15 -5.93
C GLY A 187 -1.43 1.56 -5.35
N ALA A 188 -1.56 2.57 -6.20
CA ALA A 188 -1.48 3.99 -5.81
C ALA A 188 -2.59 4.43 -4.84
N GLN A 189 -3.79 3.87 -4.94
CA GLN A 189 -5.03 4.35 -4.33
C GLN A 189 -5.07 4.36 -2.80
N LYS A 190 -3.98 3.99 -2.14
CA LYS A 190 -3.87 3.99 -0.68
C LYS A 190 -2.97 5.13 -0.18
N ASN A 191 -1.66 5.07 -0.44
CA ASN A 191 -0.73 6.04 0.14
C ASN A 191 0.02 6.90 -0.89
N MET A 192 -0.02 6.53 -2.18
CA MET A 192 0.77 7.18 -3.22
C MET A 192 -0.05 8.19 -4.05
N GLY A 193 -1.32 7.92 -4.35
CA GLY A 193 -2.11 8.75 -5.27
C GLY A 193 -3.54 8.23 -5.45
N PRO A 194 -4.23 8.65 -6.52
CA PRO A 194 -5.56 8.14 -6.85
C PRO A 194 -5.50 6.70 -7.39
N ALA A 195 -6.67 6.06 -7.51
CA ALA A 195 -6.78 4.80 -8.25
C ALA A 195 -6.42 4.99 -9.72
N GLY A 196 -5.79 3.97 -10.34
CA GLY A 196 -5.51 3.93 -11.78
C GLY A 196 -4.07 3.60 -12.13
N THR A 197 -3.11 3.84 -11.23
CA THR A 197 -1.71 3.44 -11.44
C THR A 197 -1.22 2.51 -10.35
N THR A 198 -0.19 1.73 -10.69
CA THR A 198 0.53 0.81 -9.80
C THR A 198 2.01 1.04 -9.99
N LEU A 199 2.72 1.23 -8.90
CA LEU A 199 4.18 1.35 -8.86
C LEU A 199 4.81 -0.05 -8.81
N TYR A 200 5.88 -0.23 -9.58
CA TYR A 200 6.82 -1.35 -9.45
C TYR A 200 8.23 -0.78 -9.30
N ILE A 201 8.98 -1.32 -8.35
CA ILE A 201 10.42 -1.07 -8.18
C ILE A 201 11.06 -2.44 -8.29
N VAL A 202 11.80 -2.68 -9.35
CA VAL A 202 12.35 -4.00 -9.69
C VAL A 202 13.84 -3.92 -9.91
N LYS A 203 14.57 -4.88 -9.36
CA LYS A 203 16.01 -5.03 -9.59
C LYS A 203 16.27 -5.36 -11.06
N ASP A 204 17.12 -4.61 -11.73
CA ASP A 204 17.39 -4.78 -13.17
C ASP A 204 17.90 -6.18 -13.48
N ASP A 205 18.68 -6.76 -12.57
CA ASP A 205 19.15 -8.15 -12.67
C ASP A 205 18.01 -9.20 -12.65
N ALA A 206 16.82 -8.84 -12.21
CA ALA A 206 15.66 -9.74 -12.21
C ALA A 206 14.87 -9.70 -13.51
N LEU A 207 15.03 -8.64 -14.30
CA LEU A 207 14.35 -8.43 -15.57
C LEU A 207 14.80 -9.41 -16.67
N GLY A 208 13.90 -9.82 -17.55
CA GLY A 208 14.17 -10.70 -18.68
C GLY A 208 14.59 -12.13 -18.31
N LYS A 209 14.51 -12.50 -17.02
CA LYS A 209 14.90 -13.85 -16.54
C LYS A 209 13.73 -14.80 -16.27
N SER A 210 12.51 -14.38 -16.64
CA SER A 210 11.35 -15.24 -16.50
C SER A 210 11.46 -16.49 -17.39
N THR A 211 11.11 -17.65 -16.83
CA THR A 211 10.96 -18.91 -17.56
C THR A 211 9.50 -19.29 -17.77
N SER A 212 8.58 -18.32 -17.54
CA SER A 212 7.15 -18.54 -17.78
C SER A 212 6.91 -18.87 -19.27
N PRO A 213 6.20 -19.97 -19.58
CA PRO A 213 5.86 -20.31 -20.96
C PRO A 213 4.83 -19.34 -21.58
N PHE A 214 4.22 -18.49 -20.74
CA PHE A 214 3.24 -17.52 -21.11
C PHE A 214 3.53 -16.18 -20.38
N LEU A 215 4.23 -15.29 -21.07
CA LEU A 215 4.49 -13.92 -20.61
C LEU A 215 4.10 -12.95 -21.72
N PRO A 216 2.83 -12.49 -21.75
CA PRO A 216 2.41 -11.47 -22.71
C PRO A 216 3.23 -10.20 -22.57
N THR A 217 3.52 -9.53 -23.68
CA THR A 217 4.37 -8.32 -23.73
C THR A 217 3.96 -7.25 -22.72
N TYR A 218 2.65 -7.03 -22.53
CA TYR A 218 2.15 -6.06 -21.55
C TYR A 218 2.45 -6.47 -20.09
N LEU A 219 2.59 -7.75 -19.79
CA LEU A 219 2.86 -8.24 -18.44
C LEU A 219 4.36 -8.42 -18.16
N ASP A 220 5.20 -8.18 -19.16
CA ASP A 220 6.65 -8.26 -19.05
C ASP A 220 7.24 -6.94 -18.54
N LEU A 221 7.77 -6.95 -17.32
CA LEU A 221 8.37 -5.76 -16.69
C LEU A 221 9.59 -5.25 -17.44
N GLN A 222 10.35 -6.11 -18.13
CA GLN A 222 11.49 -5.66 -18.95
C GLN A 222 11.01 -4.72 -20.07
N THR A 223 9.94 -5.08 -20.77
CA THR A 223 9.34 -4.25 -21.83
C THR A 223 9.01 -2.84 -21.33
N HIS A 224 8.50 -2.74 -20.11
CA HIS A 224 8.13 -1.45 -19.52
C HIS A 224 9.33 -0.68 -18.97
N ALA A 225 10.33 -1.36 -18.41
CA ALA A 225 11.58 -0.74 -17.97
C ALA A 225 12.33 -0.10 -19.15
N GLU A 226 12.46 -0.81 -20.29
CA GLU A 226 13.11 -0.32 -21.52
C GLU A 226 12.40 0.87 -22.19
N LYS A 227 11.19 1.19 -21.78
CA LYS A 227 10.34 2.25 -22.34
C LYS A 227 9.87 3.27 -21.29
N ASP A 228 10.52 3.34 -20.14
CA ASP A 228 10.21 4.29 -19.06
C ASP A 228 8.70 4.34 -18.76
N SER A 229 8.06 3.17 -18.64
CA SER A 229 6.61 3.00 -18.44
C SER A 229 5.71 3.42 -19.60
N MET A 230 6.26 3.81 -20.73
CA MET A 230 5.53 4.38 -21.89
C MET A 230 5.52 3.43 -23.10
N PHE A 231 5.60 2.13 -22.89
CA PHE A 231 5.41 1.12 -23.94
C PHE A 231 4.06 1.28 -24.66
N ASN A 232 3.00 1.47 -23.86
CA ASN A 232 1.66 1.86 -24.33
C ASN A 232 1.22 3.11 -23.55
N THR A 233 0.02 3.63 -23.81
CA THR A 233 -0.52 4.79 -23.09
C THR A 233 -0.68 4.46 -21.61
N PRO A 234 0.11 5.09 -20.72
CA PRO A 234 -0.03 4.92 -19.28
C PRO A 234 -1.29 5.65 -18.77
N PRO A 235 -1.68 5.45 -17.52
CA PRO A 235 -2.79 6.20 -16.92
C PRO A 235 -2.33 7.64 -16.60
N VAL A 236 -2.38 8.52 -17.60
CA VAL A 236 -1.81 9.88 -17.61
C VAL A 236 -2.18 10.66 -16.34
N PHE A 237 -3.47 10.85 -16.08
CA PHE A 237 -3.94 11.61 -14.93
C PHE A 237 -3.59 10.97 -13.57
N PRO A 238 -3.77 9.66 -13.36
CA PRO A 238 -3.32 9.00 -12.14
C PRO A 238 -1.81 9.11 -11.87
N VAL A 239 -0.97 9.04 -12.89
CA VAL A 239 0.48 9.25 -12.75
C VAL A 239 0.78 10.69 -12.35
N TYR A 240 0.16 11.68 -13.04
CA TYR A 240 0.30 13.10 -12.71
C TYR A 240 -0.11 13.39 -11.26
N ALA A 241 -1.28 12.93 -10.83
CA ALA A 241 -1.74 13.15 -9.46
C ALA A 241 -0.87 12.42 -8.41
N SER A 242 -0.30 11.26 -8.75
CA SER A 242 0.67 10.57 -7.90
C SER A 242 1.98 11.35 -7.80
N MET A 243 2.47 11.90 -8.91
CA MET A 243 3.63 12.80 -8.93
C MET A 243 3.41 14.00 -8.01
N LEU A 244 2.26 14.68 -8.09
CA LEU A 244 1.92 15.80 -7.21
C LEU A 244 1.93 15.39 -5.73
N ASN A 245 1.37 14.22 -5.40
CA ASN A 245 1.37 13.72 -4.03
C ASN A 245 2.79 13.41 -3.53
N MET A 246 3.67 12.89 -4.37
CA MET A 246 5.08 12.68 -4.02
C MET A 246 5.85 14.00 -3.89
N ARG A 247 5.58 15.02 -4.73
CA ARG A 247 6.09 16.39 -4.51
C ARG A 247 5.68 16.92 -3.15
N HIS A 248 4.40 16.80 -2.79
CA HIS A 248 3.89 17.18 -1.48
C HIS A 248 4.62 16.44 -0.35
N LEU A 249 4.82 15.14 -0.48
CA LEU A 249 5.60 14.33 0.47
C LEU A 249 7.01 14.90 0.67
N MET A 250 7.74 15.14 -0.42
CA MET A 250 9.12 15.64 -0.38
C MET A 250 9.20 17.07 0.18
N LYS A 251 8.30 17.97 -0.23
CA LYS A 251 8.15 19.33 0.33
C LYS A 251 7.94 19.34 1.85
N ASN A 252 7.28 18.31 2.39
CA ASN A 252 6.98 18.15 3.81
C ASN A 252 7.98 17.25 4.58
N GLY A 253 9.22 17.16 4.10
CA GLY A 253 10.34 16.48 4.75
C GLY A 253 10.45 14.98 4.45
N GLY A 254 9.85 14.53 3.35
CA GLY A 254 10.03 13.18 2.82
C GLY A 254 9.46 12.08 3.71
N VAL A 255 9.92 10.87 3.45
CA VAL A 255 9.46 9.64 4.13
C VAL A 255 9.78 9.67 5.62
N GLN A 256 10.94 10.18 6.03
CA GLN A 256 11.32 10.25 7.45
C GLN A 256 10.34 11.10 8.27
N SER A 257 9.95 12.26 7.75
CA SER A 257 8.96 13.11 8.42
C SER A 257 7.55 12.50 8.36
N ALA A 258 7.20 11.80 7.27
CA ALA A 258 5.94 11.07 7.16
C ALA A 258 5.86 9.95 8.21
N GLN A 259 6.94 9.18 8.40
CA GLN A 259 7.03 8.13 9.41
C GLN A 259 6.73 8.69 10.82
N LYS A 260 7.40 9.76 11.24
CA LYS A 260 7.17 10.41 12.55
C LYS A 260 5.71 10.82 12.74
N ARG A 261 5.10 11.43 11.71
CA ARG A 261 3.68 11.81 11.76
C ARG A 261 2.75 10.59 11.84
N ASN A 262 3.08 9.50 11.14
CA ASN A 262 2.29 8.27 11.17
C ASN A 262 2.39 7.57 12.53
N GLU A 263 3.58 7.51 13.12
CA GLU A 263 3.81 6.99 14.48
C GLU A 263 3.06 7.82 15.53
N GLU A 264 3.06 9.14 15.41
CA GLU A 264 2.29 10.03 16.31
C GLU A 264 0.78 9.75 16.21
N LYS A 265 0.24 9.65 14.99
CA LYS A 265 -1.17 9.31 14.76
C LYS A 265 -1.53 7.95 15.35
N ALA A 266 -0.68 6.95 15.09
CA ALA A 266 -0.89 5.59 15.58
C ALA A 266 -0.84 5.52 17.11
N SER A 267 0.15 6.14 17.72
CA SER A 267 0.30 6.21 19.18
C SER A 267 -0.91 6.87 19.84
N LEU A 268 -1.40 7.97 19.27
CA LEU A 268 -2.57 8.67 19.80
C LEU A 268 -3.81 7.76 19.83
N LEU A 269 -4.09 7.07 18.72
CA LEU A 269 -5.28 6.22 18.62
C LEU A 269 -5.13 4.92 19.42
N TYR A 270 -3.97 4.27 19.40
CA TYR A 270 -3.75 3.06 20.20
C TYR A 270 -3.79 3.34 21.70
N ASN A 271 -3.25 4.49 22.16
CA ASN A 271 -3.37 4.88 23.55
C ASN A 271 -4.84 5.02 23.99
N GLU A 272 -5.70 5.55 23.14
CA GLU A 272 -7.14 5.61 23.44
C GLU A 272 -7.76 4.21 23.48
N ILE A 273 -7.48 3.38 22.48
CA ILE A 273 -8.04 2.01 22.39
C ILE A 273 -7.63 1.16 23.60
N ASP A 274 -6.36 1.26 24.03
CA ASP A 274 -5.82 0.40 25.10
C ASP A 274 -6.27 0.86 26.51
N ASN A 275 -6.62 2.14 26.67
CA ASN A 275 -7.04 2.70 27.97
C ASN A 275 -8.56 2.90 28.08
N ASN A 276 -9.32 2.73 27.01
CA ASN A 276 -10.77 2.91 26.99
C ASN A 276 -11.47 1.54 27.08
N PRO A 277 -12.20 1.26 28.18
CA PRO A 277 -12.77 -0.06 28.41
C PRO A 277 -13.84 -0.48 27.39
N LEU A 278 -14.37 0.46 26.60
CA LEU A 278 -15.37 0.17 25.55
C LEU A 278 -14.75 -0.31 24.25
N PHE A 279 -13.42 -0.26 24.10
CA PHE A 279 -12.72 -0.64 22.87
C PHE A 279 -11.60 -1.64 23.16
N LYS A 280 -11.24 -2.42 22.15
CA LYS A 280 -10.07 -3.30 22.17
C LYS A 280 -9.41 -3.37 20.78
N ALA A 281 -8.10 -3.40 20.73
CA ALA A 281 -7.39 -3.63 19.48
C ALA A 281 -7.66 -5.03 18.94
N ALA A 282 -7.80 -5.15 17.61
CA ALA A 282 -7.95 -6.46 16.96
C ALA A 282 -6.61 -7.18 16.78
N VAL A 283 -5.49 -6.45 16.84
CA VAL A 283 -4.14 -6.95 16.61
C VAL A 283 -3.32 -6.92 17.89
N ALA A 284 -2.57 -8.00 18.12
CA ALA A 284 -1.63 -8.08 19.22
C ALA A 284 -0.43 -7.14 19.02
N SER A 285 0.01 -6.45 20.07
CA SER A 285 1.31 -5.78 20.09
C SER A 285 2.43 -6.85 20.11
N PRO A 286 3.55 -6.70 19.37
CA PRO A 286 4.02 -5.50 18.65
C PRO A 286 3.60 -5.41 17.17
N ASP A 287 2.85 -6.34 16.61
CA ASP A 287 2.60 -6.46 15.17
C ASP A 287 1.52 -5.49 14.64
N ARG A 288 1.21 -4.43 15.36
CA ARG A 288 0.19 -3.41 15.06
C ARG A 288 0.62 -2.50 13.92
N SER A 289 -0.29 -2.29 12.95
CA SER A 289 -0.07 -1.35 11.85
C SER A 289 -0.13 0.10 12.31
N ILE A 290 0.81 0.94 11.83
CA ILE A 290 0.73 2.40 11.97
C ILE A 290 -0.15 3.06 10.88
N MET A 291 -0.58 2.28 9.88
CA MET A 291 -1.36 2.77 8.74
C MET A 291 -2.85 2.40 8.80
N ASN A 292 -3.17 1.19 9.30
CA ASN A 292 -4.53 0.68 9.33
C ASN A 292 -4.82 0.10 10.71
N ILE A 293 -5.36 0.92 11.59
CA ILE A 293 -5.70 0.50 12.95
C ILE A 293 -7.07 -0.15 12.96
N THR A 294 -7.12 -1.41 13.36
CA THR A 294 -8.37 -2.17 13.52
C THR A 294 -8.70 -2.33 15.01
N PHE A 295 -9.95 -2.07 15.35
CA PHE A 295 -10.42 -2.17 16.73
C PHE A 295 -11.89 -2.62 16.81
N LEU A 296 -12.26 -3.19 17.93
CA LEU A 296 -13.59 -3.75 18.20
C LEU A 296 -14.18 -3.03 19.41
N MET A 297 -15.49 -3.02 19.50
CA MET A 297 -16.17 -2.69 20.76
C MET A 297 -16.15 -3.90 21.69
N THR A 298 -16.08 -3.64 22.98
CA THR A 298 -16.21 -4.67 24.03
C THR A 298 -17.69 -5.02 24.27
N ASP A 299 -18.58 -4.06 24.05
CA ASP A 299 -20.04 -4.26 24.08
C ASP A 299 -20.64 -3.98 22.70
N GLU A 300 -20.96 -5.05 21.98
CA GLU A 300 -21.54 -4.97 20.63
C GLU A 300 -22.97 -4.39 20.62
N ALA A 301 -23.72 -4.42 21.74
CA ALA A 301 -25.06 -3.87 21.81
C ALA A 301 -25.05 -2.33 21.63
N ARG A 302 -23.94 -1.66 21.91
CA ARG A 302 -23.76 -0.22 21.74
C ARG A 302 -23.22 0.21 20.37
N THR A 303 -23.08 -0.74 19.42
CA THR A 303 -22.50 -0.48 18.10
C THR A 303 -23.25 0.62 17.34
N ASP A 304 -24.59 0.57 17.34
CA ASP A 304 -25.39 1.56 16.60
C ASP A 304 -25.29 2.96 17.22
N GLU A 305 -25.18 3.05 18.55
CA GLU A 305 -24.97 4.31 19.27
C GLU A 305 -23.63 4.95 18.88
N PHE A 306 -22.55 4.16 18.87
CA PHE A 306 -21.23 4.66 18.44
C PHE A 306 -21.20 5.00 16.95
N ASN A 307 -21.91 4.21 16.11
CA ASN A 307 -22.02 4.51 14.68
C ASN A 307 -22.72 5.85 14.41
N ALA A 308 -23.78 6.17 15.13
CA ALA A 308 -24.46 7.45 15.03
C ALA A 308 -23.52 8.61 15.46
N LEU A 309 -22.83 8.41 16.58
CA LEU A 309 -21.97 9.45 17.16
C LEU A 309 -20.80 9.85 16.23
N TRP A 310 -20.04 8.88 15.68
CA TRP A 310 -18.92 9.23 14.81
C TRP A 310 -19.37 9.83 13.46
N GLN A 311 -20.57 9.45 12.97
CA GLN A 311 -21.15 10.05 11.76
C GLN A 311 -21.58 11.50 11.99
N GLU A 312 -22.14 11.82 13.16
CA GLU A 312 -22.50 13.17 13.59
C GLU A 312 -21.28 14.11 13.63
N HIS A 313 -20.09 13.55 13.90
CA HIS A 313 -18.82 14.29 13.90
C HIS A 313 -18.09 14.29 12.54
N ASP A 314 -18.80 14.07 11.43
CA ASP A 314 -18.23 14.08 10.07
C ASP A 314 -17.08 13.07 9.82
N LEU A 315 -16.94 12.04 10.67
CA LEU A 315 -16.01 10.95 10.40
C LEU A 315 -16.61 10.03 9.34
N VAL A 316 -15.80 9.58 8.38
CA VAL A 316 -16.23 8.67 7.30
C VAL A 316 -15.23 7.54 7.10
N GLY A 317 -15.70 6.38 6.65
CA GLY A 317 -14.84 5.25 6.28
C GLY A 317 -14.33 4.42 7.46
N LEU A 318 -14.86 4.61 8.68
CA LEU A 318 -14.43 3.89 9.89
C LEU A 318 -14.94 2.45 9.98
N LYS A 319 -16.03 2.10 9.30
CA LYS A 319 -16.60 0.74 9.38
C LYS A 319 -15.55 -0.30 8.97
N GLY A 320 -15.32 -1.29 9.81
CA GLY A 320 -14.37 -2.39 9.58
C GLY A 320 -14.76 -3.29 8.41
N HIS A 321 -13.78 -4.06 7.92
CA HIS A 321 -14.05 -5.04 6.88
C HIS A 321 -14.83 -6.21 7.45
N ARG A 322 -15.76 -6.80 6.65
CA ARG A 322 -16.62 -7.93 7.05
C ARG A 322 -15.88 -9.13 7.66
N SER A 323 -14.60 -9.31 7.31
CA SER A 323 -13.76 -10.41 7.83
C SER A 323 -13.27 -10.19 9.26
N VAL A 324 -13.26 -8.95 9.76
CA VAL A 324 -12.82 -8.58 11.11
C VAL A 324 -13.99 -8.07 11.95
N GLY A 325 -14.92 -7.36 11.31
CA GLY A 325 -15.96 -6.62 12.02
C GLY A 325 -15.45 -5.28 12.56
N GLY A 326 -16.16 -4.73 13.52
CA GLY A 326 -15.80 -3.52 14.23
C GLY A 326 -15.42 -2.34 13.33
N TYR A 327 -14.27 -1.74 13.60
CA TYR A 327 -13.82 -0.49 13.00
C TYR A 327 -12.42 -0.61 12.43
N ARG A 328 -12.11 0.25 11.45
CA ARG A 328 -10.79 0.41 10.88
C ARG A 328 -10.52 1.87 10.54
N ALA A 329 -9.58 2.47 11.25
CA ALA A 329 -9.06 3.78 10.93
C ALA A 329 -7.85 3.63 9.98
N SER A 330 -8.02 3.98 8.69
CA SER A 330 -6.92 4.02 7.74
C SER A 330 -6.31 5.41 7.74
N MET A 331 -5.07 5.51 8.24
CA MET A 331 -4.42 6.79 8.55
C MET A 331 -3.22 7.04 7.65
N TYR A 332 -3.45 6.99 6.33
CA TYR A 332 -2.39 7.22 5.34
C TYR A 332 -1.72 8.59 5.52
N ASN A 333 -0.60 8.80 4.82
CA ASN A 333 0.23 9.99 5.00
C ASN A 333 -0.54 11.32 4.95
N ALA A 334 -1.53 11.40 4.04
CA ALA A 334 -2.32 12.61 3.83
C ALA A 334 -3.39 12.87 4.93
N LEU A 335 -3.68 11.89 5.80
CA LEU A 335 -4.65 12.11 6.87
C LEU A 335 -4.04 13.02 7.95
N PRO A 336 -4.64 14.18 8.23
CA PRO A 336 -4.16 15.07 9.27
C PRO A 336 -4.25 14.43 10.68
N LEU A 337 -3.29 14.75 11.56
CA LEU A 337 -3.33 14.38 12.98
C LEU A 337 -4.63 14.86 13.66
N GLU A 338 -5.13 16.02 13.26
CA GLU A 338 -6.39 16.56 13.78
C GLU A 338 -7.58 15.62 13.55
N SER A 339 -7.62 14.93 12.41
CA SER A 339 -8.68 13.93 12.16
C SER A 339 -8.63 12.77 13.19
N VAL A 340 -7.42 12.38 13.60
CA VAL A 340 -7.25 11.33 14.62
C VAL A 340 -7.64 11.86 16.00
N ARG A 341 -7.35 13.12 16.31
CA ARG A 341 -7.80 13.77 17.56
C ARG A 341 -9.32 13.77 17.65
N VAL A 342 -10.01 14.18 16.58
CA VAL A 342 -11.48 14.16 16.55
C VAL A 342 -12.02 12.74 16.80
N LEU A 343 -11.43 11.70 16.18
CA LEU A 343 -11.83 10.32 16.47
C LEU A 343 -11.64 9.95 17.95
N VAL A 344 -10.50 10.28 18.52
CA VAL A 344 -10.18 10.02 19.93
C VAL A 344 -11.14 10.76 20.86
N ASP A 345 -11.46 12.02 20.56
CA ASP A 345 -12.42 12.79 21.36
C ASP A 345 -13.83 12.22 21.29
N VAL A 346 -14.26 11.72 20.12
CA VAL A 346 -15.51 10.99 19.95
C VAL A 346 -15.54 9.71 20.78
N MET A 347 -14.44 8.93 20.80
CA MET A 347 -14.32 7.72 21.61
C MET A 347 -14.41 8.02 23.13
N LYS A 348 -13.71 9.06 23.60
CA LYS A 348 -13.76 9.53 25.00
C LYS A 348 -15.16 10.02 25.39
N HIS A 349 -15.78 10.83 24.52
CA HIS A 349 -17.14 11.29 24.75
C HIS A 349 -18.13 10.13 24.86
N PHE A 350 -17.98 9.13 23.99
CA PHE A 350 -18.82 7.93 24.03
C PHE A 350 -18.68 7.18 25.34
N SER A 351 -17.45 7.06 25.88
CA SER A 351 -17.20 6.39 27.17
C SER A 351 -17.74 7.17 28.36
N SER A 352 -17.76 8.49 28.28
CA SER A 352 -18.26 9.35 29.40
C SER A 352 -19.79 9.33 29.56
N LYS A 353 -20.51 8.84 28.55
CA LYS A 353 -22.00 8.71 28.58
C LYS A 353 -22.49 7.38 29.13
N GLY A 354 -21.64 6.46 29.43
CA GLY A 354 -21.97 5.13 29.96
C GLY A 354 -21.32 4.85 31.25
#